data_4492c6f92e297d817225690fb80b39e4
#
_entry.id   4492c6f92e297d817225690fb80b39e4
#
_cell.length_a   1.000
_cell.length_b   1.000
_cell.length_c   1.000
_cell.angle_alpha   90.00
_cell.angle_beta   90.00
_cell.angle_gamma   90.00
#
_symmetry.space_group_name_H-M   'P 1'
#
loop_
_entity.id
_entity.type
_entity.pdbx_description
1 polymer ?
#
loop_
_entity_poly.entity_id
_entity_poly.type
_entity_poly.pdbx_seq_one_letter_code
_entity_poly.pdbx_strand_id
1 'polypeptide(L)'
;MNSITPSSALADFLGRYRAALVILSGEARGMEYRLDQSRTALGRGPGVDLALDDAALRCRHALVLFRDSGFELRDFDGDAGGVQLKDGDCFRLGGHEFAFVLEER
;
A
#
# COMPACT_ATOMS: atom_id res chain seq x y z
N MET A 1 -21.54 18.22 -16.99
CA MET A 1 -21.15 17.78 -16.69
C MET A 1 -20.78 17.13 -16.01
N ASN A 2 -20.87 16.83 -15.60
CA ASN A 2 -20.44 16.34 -14.71
C ASN A 2 -19.35 15.68 -14.72
N SER A 3 -18.68 15.98 -14.29
CA SER A 3 -17.48 15.30 -14.43
C SER A 3 -17.30 14.36 -13.31
N ILE A 4 -17.05 13.15 -13.65
CA ILE A 4 -16.75 12.11 -12.68
C ILE A 4 -15.25 12.09 -12.52
N THR A 5 -14.77 12.31 -11.31
CA THR A 5 -13.35 12.21 -11.06
C THR A 5 -13.01 10.74 -10.80
N PRO A 6 -11.91 10.24 -11.38
CA PRO A 6 -11.53 8.85 -11.16
C PRO A 6 -11.27 8.51 -9.69
N SER A 7 -10.97 9.51 -8.87
CA SER A 7 -10.64 9.31 -7.47
C SER A 7 -11.84 9.41 -6.53
N SER A 8 -13.07 9.57 -7.06
CA SER A 8 -14.21 9.81 -6.18
C SER A 8 -14.47 8.61 -5.25
N ALA A 9 -14.30 7.38 -5.74
CA ALA A 9 -14.50 6.21 -4.90
C ALA A 9 -13.44 6.14 -3.79
N LEU A 10 -12.21 6.49 -4.09
CA LEU A 10 -11.15 6.54 -3.10
C LEU A 10 -11.42 7.65 -2.09
N ALA A 11 -11.83 8.82 -2.56
CA ALA A 11 -12.13 9.93 -1.67
C ALA A 11 -13.25 9.59 -0.71
N ASP A 12 -14.30 8.93 -1.21
CA ASP A 12 -15.40 8.48 -0.36
C ASP A 12 -14.92 7.48 0.68
N PHE A 13 -14.08 6.54 0.25
CA PHE A 13 -13.52 5.55 1.15
C PHE A 13 -12.70 6.21 2.26
N LEU A 14 -11.83 7.14 1.88
CA LEU A 14 -10.95 7.82 2.84
C LEU A 14 -11.70 8.76 3.77
N GLY A 15 -12.90 9.17 3.38
CA GLY A 15 -13.77 9.92 4.27
C GLY A 15 -14.32 9.06 5.39
N ARG A 16 -14.36 7.75 5.21
CA ARG A 16 -14.90 6.81 6.18
C ARG A 16 -13.83 6.01 6.90
N TYR A 17 -12.68 5.81 6.29
CA TYR A 17 -11.63 4.96 6.83
C TYR A 17 -10.26 5.62 6.72
N ARG A 18 -9.39 5.27 7.65
CA ARG A 18 -7.96 5.59 7.57
C ARG A 18 -7.23 4.31 7.24
N ALA A 19 -6.42 4.31 6.21
CA ALA A 19 -5.65 3.15 5.80
C ALA A 19 -4.17 3.46 5.85
N ALA A 20 -3.37 2.51 6.31
CA ALA A 20 -1.93 2.70 6.44
C ALA A 20 -1.19 1.38 6.41
N LEU A 21 0.08 1.45 6.04
CA LEU A 21 1.02 0.36 6.23
C LEU A 21 1.90 0.72 7.41
N VAL A 22 2.04 -0.19 8.36
CA VAL A 22 2.90 0.00 9.51
C VAL A 22 4.10 -0.93 9.36
N ILE A 23 5.29 -0.36 9.48
CA ILE A 23 6.52 -1.14 9.40
C ILE A 23 6.75 -1.82 10.74
N LEU A 24 6.91 -3.14 10.72
CA LEU A 24 7.01 -3.93 11.94
C LEU A 24 8.42 -4.35 12.29
N SER A 25 9.41 -4.09 11.43
CA SER A 25 10.77 -4.58 11.63
C SER A 25 11.80 -3.53 11.27
N GLY A 26 13.03 -3.73 11.77
CA GLY A 26 14.16 -2.88 11.43
C GLY A 26 14.13 -1.54 12.14
N GLU A 27 14.95 -0.63 11.62
CA GLU A 27 15.10 0.70 12.23
C GLU A 27 13.84 1.55 12.06
N ALA A 28 13.07 1.25 11.02
CA ALA A 28 11.85 2.01 10.75
C ALA A 28 10.64 1.44 11.47
N ARG A 29 10.83 0.50 12.40
CA ARG A 29 9.71 -0.11 13.12
C ARG A 29 8.82 0.95 13.75
N GLY A 30 7.52 0.79 13.52
CA GLY A 30 6.53 1.70 14.06
C GLY A 30 6.16 2.84 13.15
N MET A 31 6.90 3.06 12.06
CA MET A 31 6.53 4.08 11.10
C MET A 31 5.28 3.67 10.35
N GLU A 32 4.42 4.65 10.11
CA GLU A 32 3.21 4.44 9.32
C GLU A 32 3.34 5.16 8.00
N TYR A 33 2.95 4.47 6.95
CA TYR A 33 2.82 5.07 5.64
C TYR A 33 1.34 5.09 5.27
N ARG A 34 0.78 6.28 5.16
CA ARG A 34 -0.65 6.42 4.90
C ARG A 34 -0.97 6.10 3.46
N LEU A 35 -2.01 5.30 3.26
CA LEU A 35 -2.46 4.90 1.93
C LEU A 35 -3.60 5.82 1.51
N ASP A 36 -3.26 6.92 0.86
CA ASP A 36 -4.22 7.92 0.44
C ASP A 36 -4.19 8.17 -1.07
N GLN A 37 -3.55 7.26 -1.80
CA GLN A 37 -3.50 7.33 -3.25
C GLN A 37 -4.10 6.05 -3.84
N SER A 38 -4.53 6.14 -5.08
CA SER A 38 -5.08 4.96 -5.75
C SER A 38 -4.01 3.91 -6.04
N ARG A 39 -2.75 4.33 -6.06
CA ARG A 39 -1.62 3.46 -6.38
C ARG A 39 -0.44 3.85 -5.51
N THR A 40 0.11 2.90 -4.78
CA THR A 40 1.31 3.11 -3.96
C THR A 40 2.34 2.08 -4.36
N ALA A 41 3.50 2.55 -4.81
CA ALA A 41 4.58 1.66 -5.23
C ALA A 41 5.60 1.55 -4.10
N LEU A 42 6.06 0.32 -3.86
CA LEU A 42 7.05 0.03 -2.84
C LEU A 42 8.27 -0.62 -3.48
N GLY A 43 9.44 -0.29 -3.01
CA GLY A 43 10.66 -0.89 -3.51
C GLY A 43 11.89 -0.23 -2.94
N ARG A 44 13.01 -0.49 -3.58
CA ARG A 44 14.30 0.02 -3.11
C ARG A 44 14.74 1.29 -3.83
N GLY A 45 14.40 1.37 -5.08
CA GLY A 45 15.00 2.39 -5.93
C GLY A 45 14.19 3.66 -6.04
N PRO A 46 14.67 4.58 -6.87
CA PRO A 46 13.91 5.78 -7.17
C PRO A 46 12.64 5.44 -7.94
N GLY A 47 11.68 6.32 -7.89
CA GLY A 47 10.45 6.13 -8.63
C GLY A 47 9.38 5.33 -7.91
N VAL A 48 9.60 5.01 -6.63
CA VAL A 48 8.57 4.38 -5.80
C VAL A 48 8.12 5.38 -4.74
N ASP A 49 6.93 5.12 -4.18
CA ASP A 49 6.35 6.00 -3.18
C ASP A 49 6.91 5.71 -1.81
N LEU A 50 7.08 4.45 -1.47
CA LEU A 50 7.69 4.05 -0.21
C LEU A 50 8.99 3.33 -0.53
N ALA A 51 10.10 4.03 -0.30
CA ALA A 51 11.42 3.49 -0.58
C ALA A 51 12.01 2.90 0.68
N LEU A 52 12.50 1.68 0.57
CA LEU A 52 13.11 0.95 1.67
C LEU A 52 14.55 0.62 1.31
N ASP A 53 15.45 0.87 2.24
CA ASP A 53 16.87 0.58 2.04
C ASP A 53 17.12 -0.88 2.36
N ASP A 54 16.83 -1.74 1.40
CA ASP A 54 16.93 -3.19 1.57
C ASP A 54 17.39 -3.80 0.27
N ALA A 55 18.59 -4.36 0.28
CA ALA A 55 19.19 -4.94 -0.92
C ALA A 55 18.41 -6.14 -1.44
N ALA A 56 17.58 -6.76 -0.62
CA ALA A 56 16.76 -7.88 -1.05
C ALA A 56 15.55 -7.45 -1.87
N LEU A 57 15.27 -6.15 -1.91
CA LEU A 57 14.14 -5.64 -2.68
C LEU A 57 14.58 -5.25 -4.09
N ARG A 58 13.68 -5.45 -5.04
CA ARG A 58 13.86 -4.88 -6.38
C ARG A 58 13.59 -3.39 -6.30
N CYS A 59 14.09 -2.65 -7.29
CA CYS A 59 13.85 -1.20 -7.36
C CYS A 59 12.35 -0.90 -7.31
N ARG A 60 11.57 -1.68 -8.06
CA ARG A 60 10.11 -1.60 -8.05
C ARG A 60 9.63 -3.00 -7.68
N HIS A 61 9.19 -3.16 -6.46
CA HIS A 61 8.96 -4.50 -5.91
C HIS A 61 7.48 -4.86 -5.82
N ALA A 62 6.67 -3.97 -5.30
CA ALA A 62 5.27 -4.26 -5.06
C ALA A 62 4.39 -3.04 -5.29
N LEU A 63 3.11 -3.28 -5.47
CA LEU A 63 2.10 -2.24 -5.60
C LEU A 63 0.99 -2.49 -4.60
N VAL A 64 0.48 -1.41 -4.03
CA VAL A 64 -0.78 -1.44 -3.31
C VAL A 64 -1.75 -0.59 -4.11
N LEU A 65 -2.85 -1.19 -4.52
CA LEU A 65 -3.84 -0.55 -5.39
C LEU A 65 -5.18 -0.45 -4.68
N PHE A 66 -5.83 0.70 -4.83
CA PHE A 66 -7.21 0.82 -4.35
C PHE A 66 -8.13 0.25 -5.42
N ARG A 67 -8.83 -0.84 -5.07
CA ARG A 67 -9.74 -1.53 -5.99
C ARG A 67 -10.87 -2.15 -5.19
N ASP A 68 -12.05 -2.15 -5.76
CA ASP A 68 -13.20 -2.86 -5.18
C ASP A 68 -13.46 -2.45 -3.74
N SER A 69 -13.39 -1.15 -3.48
CA SER A 69 -13.64 -0.56 -2.17
C SER A 69 -12.67 -1.00 -1.10
N GLY A 70 -11.43 -1.28 -1.48
CA GLY A 70 -10.39 -1.65 -0.54
C GLY A 70 -9.02 -1.58 -1.20
N PHE A 71 -8.03 -2.14 -0.52
CA PHE A 71 -6.67 -2.12 -1.02
C PHE A 71 -6.19 -3.53 -1.32
N GLU A 72 -5.45 -3.64 -2.41
CA GLU A 72 -4.92 -4.92 -2.90
C GLU A 72 -3.41 -4.82 -2.99
N LEU A 73 -2.72 -5.82 -2.47
CA LEU A 73 -1.26 -5.93 -2.59
C LEU A 73 -0.93 -6.88 -3.73
N ARG A 74 -0.01 -6.47 -4.60
CA ARG A 74 0.42 -7.32 -5.70
C ARG A 74 1.88 -7.08 -6.04
N ASP A 75 2.47 -8.03 -6.74
CA ASP A 75 3.81 -7.87 -7.27
C ASP A 75 3.80 -6.76 -8.33
N PHE A 76 4.88 -5.97 -8.39
CA PHE A 76 4.93 -4.83 -9.30
C PHE A 76 4.75 -5.27 -10.76
N ASP A 77 5.42 -6.35 -11.13
CA ASP A 77 5.41 -6.85 -12.51
C ASP A 77 4.47 -8.04 -12.69
N GLY A 78 3.72 -8.39 -11.66
CA GLY A 78 2.89 -9.58 -11.72
C GLY A 78 1.63 -9.39 -12.53
N ASP A 79 1.29 -10.38 -13.32
CA ASP A 79 0.05 -10.42 -14.08
C ASP A 79 -1.08 -11.06 -13.27
N ALA A 80 -0.72 -11.84 -12.27
CA ALA A 80 -1.71 -12.52 -11.44
C ALA A 80 -2.40 -11.50 -10.55
N GLY A 81 -3.61 -11.81 -10.15
CA GLY A 81 -4.34 -10.97 -9.22
C GLY A 81 -3.61 -10.85 -7.91
N GLY A 82 -3.84 -9.75 -7.24
CA GLY A 82 -3.23 -9.49 -5.95
C GLY A 82 -4.04 -10.07 -4.81
N VAL A 83 -3.60 -9.74 -3.60
CA VAL A 83 -4.26 -10.16 -2.38
C VAL A 83 -4.99 -8.97 -1.79
N GLN A 84 -6.28 -9.12 -1.54
CA GLN A 84 -7.06 -8.09 -0.90
C GLN A 84 -6.63 -7.98 0.55
N LEU A 85 -6.24 -6.77 0.97
CA LEU A 85 -5.77 -6.54 2.33
C LEU A 85 -6.94 -6.28 3.26
N LYS A 86 -6.87 -6.87 4.44
CA LYS A 86 -7.84 -6.66 5.52
C LYS A 86 -7.11 -6.12 6.73
N ASP A 87 -7.82 -5.40 7.58
CA ASP A 87 -7.23 -4.84 8.78
C ASP A 87 -6.50 -5.92 9.57
N GLY A 88 -5.26 -5.66 9.91
CA GLY A 88 -4.44 -6.58 10.67
C GLY A 88 -3.64 -7.56 9.83
N ASP A 89 -3.85 -7.60 8.52
CA ASP A 89 -3.05 -8.48 7.66
C ASP A 89 -1.59 -8.05 7.69
N CYS A 90 -0.71 -9.05 7.77
CA CYS A 90 0.72 -8.82 7.75
C CYS A 90 1.32 -9.45 6.50
N PHE A 91 2.35 -8.81 6.00
CA PHE A 91 3.06 -9.36 4.84
C PHE A 91 4.52 -8.96 4.92
N ARG A 92 5.34 -9.63 4.14
CA ARG A 92 6.78 -9.42 4.13
C ARG A 92 7.25 -9.09 2.72
N LEU A 93 8.08 -8.05 2.62
CA LEU A 93 8.78 -7.70 1.38
C LEU A 93 10.26 -7.62 1.70
N GLY A 94 11.07 -8.49 1.07
CA GLY A 94 12.47 -8.59 1.41
C GLY A 94 12.64 -8.93 2.89
N GLY A 95 13.42 -8.15 3.59
CA GLY A 95 13.62 -8.33 5.02
C GLY A 95 12.67 -7.53 5.89
N HIS A 96 11.70 -6.85 5.28
CA HIS A 96 10.80 -5.97 6.03
C HIS A 96 9.43 -6.59 6.20
N GLU A 97 8.87 -6.44 7.40
CA GLU A 97 7.51 -6.87 7.70
C GLU A 97 6.60 -5.67 7.85
N PHE A 98 5.38 -5.84 7.37
CA PHE A 98 4.37 -4.79 7.37
C PHE A 98 3.06 -5.31 7.92
N ALA A 99 2.29 -4.41 8.52
CA ALA A 99 0.89 -4.67 8.83
C ALA A 99 0.04 -3.65 8.08
N PHE A 100 -1.09 -4.11 7.57
CA PHE A 100 -2.08 -3.23 6.98
C PHE A 100 -3.08 -2.85 8.06
N VAL A 101 -3.32 -1.56 8.21
CA VAL A 101 -4.24 -1.02 9.21
C VAL A 101 -5.37 -0.32 8.50
N LEU A 102 -6.59 -0.65 8.88
CA LEU A 102 -7.79 -0.02 8.35
C LEU A 102 -8.69 0.31 9.54
N GLU A 103 -8.92 1.59 9.76
CA GLU A 103 -9.70 2.06 10.90
C GLU A 103 -10.82 2.96 10.42
N GLU A 104 -12.00 2.80 11.02
CA GLU A 104 -13.09 3.74 10.78
C GLU A 104 -12.78 5.07 11.45
N ARG A 105 -13.14 6.13 10.75
CA ARG A 105 -12.97 7.48 11.28
C ARG A 105 -14.10 7.86 12.21
#